data_cb17cad8c6a8fabb4d1eeeba56f93edc
#
_entry.id   cb17cad8c6a8fabb4d1eeeba56f93edc
#
_cell.length_a   1.000
_cell.length_b   1.000
_cell.length_c   1.000
_cell.angle_alpha   90.00
_cell.angle_beta   90.00
_cell.angle_gamma   90.00
#
_symmetry.space_group_name_H-M   'P 1'
#
loop_
_entity.id
_entity.type
_entity.pdbx_description
1 polymer ?
#
loop_
_entity_poly.entity_id
_entity_poly.type
_entity_poly.pdbx_seq_one_letter_code
_entity_poly.pdbx_strand_id
1 'polypeptide(L)'
;KEKTKEKIFEKHLLKKDELVMEVETTKEEETLDDKIANDLIKKQGFFDPTLELSKFKMPNLDLLKNYGETGIKINQEELEANKNKIVETLNNYKIGISNIKATIGPTVTLYEIVPDAGIRISKIKSLEDDIALSLSALGIRIIAPIPGKGTIGIEVPNQNPTVVSMRSVITSTKFQNAEMELPIALGKTISNETFVVDLVKMPHLLMAGATGQGKSVGLNAVLTSLIFKKHPAEVKFVLVDPKKVELNIYSKIERHYLAKLPDTEEAIITDNTKVINTLNSLCIEMDNRYELLKNAMCRNIKEYNLKFKQRKLNPKDGHNYLPYIILVVDEFADLIMTAGKEVETPIARLAQLARAIGIHLIIATQRPSVNVITGIIKANFPARIAFRVASKIDSRTILDSGGADQLIGRGDMLYTQGNELTRIQCAFVDTPEVESISSFVGGQTGYSQAHLLPEYSGEENNSSIEIDPSERDSLFREAAEVIVTAQQGSASLLQRKLKLGYNRAGRIIDQMEAAGVVGPFEGSKARQVLISD
;
A
#
# COMPACT_ATOMS: atom_id res chain seq x y z
N LYS A 1 47.88 -24.33 21.13
CA LYS A 1 46.82 -24.16 22.15
C LYS A 1 45.49 -24.40 21.45
N GLU A 2 44.97 -25.60 21.67
CA GLU A 2 43.71 -26.09 21.16
C GLU A 2 42.56 -25.32 21.79
N LYS A 3 41.71 -24.72 20.98
CA LYS A 3 40.43 -24.18 21.44
C LYS A 3 39.41 -25.31 21.38
N THR A 4 38.90 -25.67 22.53
CA THR A 4 37.83 -26.64 22.73
C THR A 4 36.57 -26.14 22.01
N LYS A 5 36.13 -26.82 20.98
CA LYS A 5 34.84 -26.60 20.33
C LYS A 5 33.78 -27.29 21.19
N GLU A 6 32.93 -26.50 21.85
CA GLU A 6 31.70 -27.05 22.43
C GLU A 6 30.71 -27.40 21.32
N LYS A 7 30.48 -28.70 21.14
CA LYS A 7 29.46 -29.25 20.24
C LYS A 7 28.16 -29.39 21.01
N ILE A 8 27.14 -28.67 20.59
CA ILE A 8 25.78 -28.90 21.07
C ILE A 8 25.06 -29.74 20.04
N PHE A 9 24.65 -30.95 20.45
CA PHE A 9 23.88 -31.87 19.62
C PHE A 9 22.39 -31.65 19.82
N GLU A 10 21.65 -31.19 18.81
CA GLU A 10 20.20 -31.32 18.76
C GLU A 10 19.83 -32.57 17.96
N LYS A 11 19.17 -33.50 18.63
CA LYS A 11 18.73 -34.79 18.04
C LYS A 11 17.31 -34.65 17.50
N HIS A 12 17.15 -34.49 16.19
CA HIS A 12 15.83 -34.57 15.53
C HIS A 12 15.59 -36.01 15.06
N LEU A 13 14.67 -36.69 15.71
CA LEU A 13 14.24 -38.05 15.34
C LEU A 13 13.12 -37.98 14.30
N LEU A 14 13.44 -38.18 13.04
CA LEU A 14 12.47 -38.49 11.98
C LEU A 14 12.34 -40.04 11.90
N LYS A 15 11.22 -40.56 12.42
CA LYS A 15 10.89 -41.99 12.25
C LYS A 15 10.35 -42.25 10.84
N LYS A 16 11.16 -42.83 9.97
CA LYS A 16 10.76 -43.77 8.93
C LYS A 16 11.92 -44.73 8.70
N ASP A 17 11.59 -45.97 8.82
CA ASP A 17 12.41 -47.17 8.70
C ASP A 17 13.85 -47.04 8.18
N GLU A 18 14.81 -47.46 9.03
CA GLU A 18 16.16 -47.98 8.78
C GLU A 18 17.36 -47.06 8.53
N LEU A 19 17.24 -45.73 8.51
CA LEU A 19 18.43 -44.86 8.52
C LEU A 19 18.23 -43.64 9.41
N VAL A 20 18.96 -43.55 10.50
CA VAL A 20 19.05 -42.33 11.34
C VAL A 20 20.11 -41.42 10.75
N MET A 21 19.68 -40.31 10.14
CA MET A 21 20.60 -39.27 9.69
C MET A 21 20.85 -38.31 10.85
N GLU A 22 22.05 -38.25 11.36
CA GLU A 22 22.48 -37.22 12.29
C GLU A 22 22.87 -35.96 11.48
N VAL A 23 22.15 -34.86 11.68
CA VAL A 23 22.48 -33.57 11.09
C VAL A 23 23.24 -32.73 12.12
N GLU A 24 24.53 -32.56 11.88
CA GLU A 24 25.39 -31.71 12.69
C GLU A 24 25.26 -30.25 12.13
N THR A 25 24.66 -29.36 12.89
CA THR A 25 24.64 -27.94 12.53
C THR A 25 25.83 -27.23 13.18
N THR A 26 26.73 -26.72 12.35
CA THR A 26 27.84 -25.88 12.83
C THR A 26 27.31 -24.48 13.11
N LYS A 27 27.54 -23.94 14.30
CA LYS A 27 27.29 -22.51 14.59
C LYS A 27 28.29 -21.66 13.82
N GLU A 28 27.78 -20.66 13.13
CA GLU A 28 28.63 -19.61 12.57
C GLU A 28 29.43 -18.91 13.67
N GLU A 29 30.68 -18.55 13.37
CA GLU A 29 31.52 -17.80 14.32
C GLU A 29 30.91 -16.41 14.55
N GLU A 30 30.67 -16.06 15.82
CA GLU A 30 30.18 -14.72 16.20
C GLU A 30 31.20 -13.65 15.80
N THR A 31 30.78 -12.67 15.04
CA THR A 31 31.58 -11.49 14.69
C THR A 31 31.77 -10.58 15.91
N LEU A 32 32.73 -9.66 15.85
CA LEU A 32 32.90 -8.63 16.90
C LEU A 32 31.62 -7.79 17.07
N ASP A 33 30.95 -7.48 15.99
CA ASP A 33 29.68 -6.73 15.98
C ASP A 33 28.55 -7.52 16.64
N ASP A 34 28.49 -8.84 16.44
CA ASP A 34 27.52 -9.71 17.12
C ASP A 34 27.74 -9.73 18.65
N LYS A 35 28.99 -9.69 19.13
CA LYS A 35 29.28 -9.65 20.56
C LYS A 35 28.85 -8.33 21.19
N ILE A 36 29.14 -7.19 20.51
CA ILE A 36 28.71 -5.86 20.97
C ILE A 36 27.19 -5.79 21.00
N ALA A 37 26.51 -6.26 19.97
CA ALA A 37 25.06 -6.32 19.88
C ALA A 37 24.47 -7.18 21.02
N ASN A 38 25.02 -8.37 21.25
CA ASN A 38 24.58 -9.27 22.32
C ASN A 38 24.76 -8.66 23.72
N ASP A 39 25.84 -7.93 23.96
CA ASP A 39 26.06 -7.22 25.24
C ASP A 39 25.10 -6.04 25.40
N LEU A 40 24.77 -5.32 24.35
CA LEU A 40 23.75 -4.26 24.37
C LEU A 40 22.35 -4.85 24.61
N ILE A 41 22.01 -5.98 23.98
CA ILE A 41 20.74 -6.68 24.19
C ILE A 41 20.61 -7.15 25.65
N LYS A 42 21.68 -7.68 26.26
CA LYS A 42 21.69 -8.09 27.68
C LYS A 42 21.45 -6.90 28.62
N LYS A 43 21.95 -5.72 28.26
CA LYS A 43 21.85 -4.51 29.12
C LYS A 43 20.53 -3.74 28.92
N GLN A 44 20.02 -3.66 27.70
CA GLN A 44 18.94 -2.76 27.30
C GLN A 44 17.76 -3.44 26.59
N GLY A 45 17.83 -4.75 26.34
CA GLY A 45 16.85 -5.47 25.53
C GLY A 45 16.94 -5.16 24.04
N PHE A 46 16.04 -5.76 23.24
CA PHE A 46 15.86 -5.42 21.83
C PHE A 46 15.42 -3.96 21.68
N PHE A 47 15.77 -3.34 20.56
CA PHE A 47 15.22 -2.03 20.23
C PHE A 47 13.73 -2.15 19.91
N ASP A 48 12.92 -1.36 20.60
CA ASP A 48 11.48 -1.27 20.36
C ASP A 48 11.16 0.09 19.72
N PRO A 49 10.70 0.12 18.45
CA PRO A 49 10.37 1.36 17.75
C PRO A 49 9.16 2.09 18.35
N THR A 50 8.37 1.43 19.20
CA THR A 50 7.15 2.01 19.79
C THR A 50 7.43 2.83 21.04
N LEU A 51 8.65 2.81 21.58
CA LEU A 51 9.01 3.46 22.87
C LEU A 51 8.76 4.97 22.86
N GLU A 52 8.95 5.65 21.74
CA GLU A 52 8.71 7.09 21.64
C GLU A 52 7.23 7.44 21.85
N LEU A 53 6.34 6.56 21.41
CA LEU A 53 4.90 6.65 21.65
C LEU A 53 4.38 5.51 22.54
N SER A 54 5.11 5.18 23.61
CA SER A 54 4.79 4.05 24.50
C SER A 54 3.41 4.15 25.19
N LYS A 55 2.83 5.35 25.27
CA LYS A 55 1.48 5.59 25.79
C LYS A 55 0.38 5.54 24.72
N PHE A 56 0.74 5.37 23.46
CA PHE A 56 -0.24 5.29 22.38
C PHE A 56 -1.10 4.04 22.54
N LYS A 57 -2.40 4.23 22.44
CA LYS A 57 -3.39 3.15 22.47
C LYS A 57 -3.94 2.93 21.08
N MET A 58 -3.90 1.69 20.64
CA MET A 58 -4.55 1.30 19.37
C MET A 58 -6.06 1.58 19.45
N PRO A 59 -6.71 1.94 18.32
CA PRO A 59 -8.15 2.13 18.28
C PRO A 59 -8.90 0.90 18.79
N ASN A 60 -9.95 1.11 19.56
CA ASN A 60 -10.79 0.04 20.05
C ASN A 60 -11.99 -0.22 19.10
N LEU A 61 -12.61 -1.37 19.23
CA LEU A 61 -13.72 -1.80 18.37
C LEU A 61 -15.02 -0.99 18.58
N ASP A 62 -15.12 -0.23 19.67
CA ASP A 62 -16.33 0.57 19.97
C ASP A 62 -16.42 1.83 19.10
N LEU A 63 -15.30 2.21 18.43
CA LEU A 63 -15.28 3.26 17.43
C LEU A 63 -15.94 2.84 16.12
N LEU A 64 -16.15 1.53 15.92
CA LEU A 64 -16.80 0.96 14.76
C LEU A 64 -18.26 0.57 15.09
N LYS A 65 -19.16 1.01 14.23
CA LYS A 65 -20.59 0.79 14.38
C LYS A 65 -20.96 -0.68 14.30
N ASN A 66 -21.83 -1.10 15.19
CA ASN A 66 -22.43 -2.42 15.14
C ASN A 66 -23.74 -2.33 14.33
N TYR A 67 -23.78 -2.96 13.17
CA TYR A 67 -24.95 -3.00 12.30
C TYR A 67 -25.93 -4.13 12.66
N GLY A 68 -25.81 -4.72 13.86
CA GLY A 68 -26.64 -5.82 14.35
C GLY A 68 -26.04 -7.19 14.04
N GLU A 69 -26.76 -8.24 14.36
CA GLU A 69 -26.33 -9.61 14.08
C GLU A 69 -26.21 -9.81 12.56
N THR A 70 -24.99 -9.97 12.11
CA THR A 70 -24.63 -10.17 10.69
C THR A 70 -24.84 -11.63 10.26
N GLY A 71 -25.84 -12.30 10.81
CA GLY A 71 -26.27 -13.60 10.33
C GLY A 71 -26.92 -13.46 8.95
N ILE A 72 -26.43 -14.21 7.96
CA ILE A 72 -27.12 -14.32 6.66
C ILE A 72 -28.50 -14.87 6.94
N LYS A 73 -29.54 -14.07 6.72
CA LYS A 73 -30.94 -14.56 6.81
C LYS A 73 -31.20 -15.44 5.58
N ILE A 74 -31.31 -16.74 5.82
CA ILE A 74 -31.62 -17.69 4.76
C ILE A 74 -33.11 -17.53 4.45
N ASN A 75 -33.40 -17.00 3.28
CA ASN A 75 -34.76 -17.04 2.73
C ASN A 75 -34.88 -18.28 1.84
N GLN A 76 -35.42 -19.37 2.39
CA GLN A 76 -35.51 -20.65 1.68
C GLN A 76 -36.47 -20.56 0.48
N GLU A 77 -37.53 -19.76 0.60
CA GLU A 77 -38.47 -19.53 -0.50
C GLU A 77 -37.81 -18.84 -1.69
N GLU A 78 -36.96 -17.82 -1.43
CA GLU A 78 -36.18 -17.12 -2.47
C GLU A 78 -35.20 -18.08 -3.15
N LEU A 79 -34.51 -18.91 -2.37
CA LEU A 79 -33.55 -19.88 -2.91
C LEU A 79 -34.22 -20.90 -3.83
N GLU A 80 -35.36 -21.46 -3.41
CA GLU A 80 -36.10 -22.44 -4.21
C GLU A 80 -36.71 -21.79 -5.45
N ALA A 81 -37.28 -20.60 -5.32
CA ALA A 81 -37.82 -19.85 -6.45
C ALA A 81 -36.75 -19.56 -7.50
N ASN A 82 -35.58 -19.04 -7.09
CA ASN A 82 -34.48 -18.74 -8.00
C ASN A 82 -33.91 -20.02 -8.64
N LYS A 83 -33.74 -21.10 -7.85
CA LYS A 83 -33.33 -22.41 -8.39
C LYS A 83 -34.30 -22.89 -9.49
N ASN A 84 -35.62 -22.86 -9.21
CA ASN A 84 -36.63 -23.34 -10.16
C ASN A 84 -36.61 -22.51 -11.45
N LYS A 85 -36.52 -21.17 -11.37
CA LYS A 85 -36.42 -20.28 -12.52
C LYS A 85 -35.16 -20.54 -13.35
N ILE A 86 -34.00 -20.75 -12.71
CA ILE A 86 -32.74 -21.08 -13.41
C ILE A 86 -32.91 -22.40 -14.18
N VAL A 87 -33.42 -23.44 -13.50
CA VAL A 87 -33.64 -24.77 -14.10
C VAL A 87 -34.62 -24.69 -15.27
N GLU A 88 -35.76 -24.01 -15.08
CA GLU A 88 -36.78 -23.81 -16.12
C GLU A 88 -36.21 -23.08 -17.33
N THR A 89 -35.50 -21.97 -17.11
CA THR A 89 -34.89 -21.20 -18.19
C THR A 89 -33.92 -22.06 -19.01
N LEU A 90 -33.02 -22.79 -18.35
CA LEU A 90 -32.05 -23.64 -19.00
C LEU A 90 -32.74 -24.81 -19.77
N ASN A 91 -33.79 -25.41 -19.18
CA ASN A 91 -34.57 -26.47 -19.86
C ASN A 91 -35.28 -25.97 -21.11
N ASN A 92 -35.82 -24.73 -21.10
CA ASN A 92 -36.45 -24.10 -22.29
C ASN A 92 -35.47 -23.99 -23.46
N TYR A 93 -34.18 -23.81 -23.16
CA TYR A 93 -33.10 -23.82 -24.18
C TYR A 93 -32.49 -25.21 -24.43
N LYS A 94 -33.11 -26.27 -23.94
CA LYS A 94 -32.65 -27.67 -24.07
C LYS A 94 -31.27 -27.89 -23.45
N ILE A 95 -31.05 -27.31 -22.27
CA ILE A 95 -29.86 -27.48 -21.45
C ILE A 95 -30.29 -28.19 -20.18
N GLY A 96 -30.00 -29.50 -20.07
CA GLY A 96 -30.24 -30.28 -18.87
C GLY A 96 -29.16 -30.04 -17.83
N ILE A 97 -29.56 -30.17 -16.58
CA ILE A 97 -28.66 -30.00 -15.42
C ILE A 97 -28.75 -31.27 -14.57
N SER A 98 -27.59 -31.86 -14.27
CA SER A 98 -27.49 -33.05 -13.41
C SER A 98 -27.48 -32.71 -11.90
N ASN A 99 -26.93 -31.53 -11.53
CA ASN A 99 -26.86 -31.10 -10.14
C ASN A 99 -26.87 -29.58 -10.01
N ILE A 100 -27.44 -29.06 -8.91
CA ILE A 100 -27.40 -27.66 -8.54
C ILE A 100 -27.17 -27.51 -7.03
N LYS A 101 -26.19 -26.69 -6.64
CA LYS A 101 -25.84 -26.37 -5.26
C LYS A 101 -25.87 -24.85 -5.07
N ALA A 102 -26.49 -24.36 -4.00
CA ALA A 102 -26.51 -22.95 -3.65
C ALA A 102 -25.56 -22.66 -2.50
N THR A 103 -24.75 -21.60 -2.64
CA THR A 103 -23.92 -21.03 -1.56
C THR A 103 -24.36 -19.59 -1.35
N ILE A 104 -24.85 -19.29 -0.15
CA ILE A 104 -25.42 -17.98 0.17
C ILE A 104 -24.33 -17.07 0.70
N GLY A 105 -24.11 -15.95 0.03
CA GLY A 105 -23.20 -14.90 0.45
C GLY A 105 -23.93 -13.67 1.03
N PRO A 106 -23.16 -12.66 1.46
CA PRO A 106 -23.74 -11.44 2.06
C PRO A 106 -24.65 -10.66 1.09
N THR A 107 -24.28 -10.60 -0.18
CA THR A 107 -24.96 -9.77 -1.20
C THR A 107 -25.42 -10.57 -2.40
N VAL A 108 -24.80 -11.72 -2.66
CA VAL A 108 -25.14 -12.61 -3.77
C VAL A 108 -25.21 -14.05 -3.30
N THR A 109 -26.02 -14.84 -3.96
CA THR A 109 -26.05 -16.30 -3.84
C THR A 109 -25.43 -16.91 -5.08
N LEU A 110 -24.46 -17.81 -4.90
CA LEU A 110 -23.82 -18.58 -5.95
C LEU A 110 -24.57 -19.89 -6.17
N TYR A 111 -25.15 -20.08 -7.36
CA TYR A 111 -25.70 -21.37 -7.80
C TYR A 111 -24.64 -22.08 -8.64
N GLU A 112 -24.06 -23.14 -8.09
CA GLU A 112 -23.14 -24.03 -8.80
C GLU A 112 -23.95 -25.10 -9.53
N ILE A 113 -23.87 -25.13 -10.86
CA ILE A 113 -24.58 -26.11 -11.69
C ILE A 113 -23.61 -27.06 -12.41
N VAL A 114 -24.02 -28.29 -12.56
CA VAL A 114 -23.33 -29.29 -13.40
C VAL A 114 -24.22 -29.55 -14.62
N PRO A 115 -23.87 -29.09 -15.81
CA PRO A 115 -24.64 -29.37 -17.01
C PRO A 115 -24.50 -30.84 -17.44
N ASP A 116 -25.49 -31.34 -18.16
CA ASP A 116 -25.44 -32.68 -18.73
C ASP A 116 -24.30 -32.83 -19.76
N ALA A 117 -23.89 -34.06 -19.97
CA ALA A 117 -22.81 -34.37 -20.92
C ALA A 117 -23.12 -33.89 -22.34
N GLY A 118 -22.14 -33.28 -23.00
CA GLY A 118 -22.25 -32.77 -24.37
C GLY A 118 -22.73 -31.34 -24.48
N ILE A 119 -23.09 -30.66 -23.39
CA ILE A 119 -23.50 -29.26 -23.42
C ILE A 119 -22.27 -28.35 -23.48
N ARG A 120 -22.24 -27.45 -24.46
CA ARG A 120 -21.16 -26.45 -24.60
C ARG A 120 -21.33 -25.33 -23.57
N ILE A 121 -20.26 -25.03 -22.82
CA ILE A 121 -20.22 -23.95 -21.82
C ILE A 121 -20.61 -22.59 -22.42
N SER A 122 -20.18 -22.31 -23.65
CA SER A 122 -20.51 -21.06 -24.36
C SER A 122 -22.02 -20.85 -24.52
N LYS A 123 -22.80 -21.95 -24.68
CA LYS A 123 -24.26 -21.89 -24.81
C LYS A 123 -24.92 -21.41 -23.51
N ILE A 124 -24.41 -21.84 -22.33
CA ILE A 124 -24.92 -21.40 -21.03
C ILE A 124 -24.53 -19.93 -20.81
N LYS A 125 -23.29 -19.57 -21.15
CA LYS A 125 -22.80 -18.20 -20.98
C LYS A 125 -23.55 -17.18 -21.82
N SER A 126 -24.04 -17.57 -23.02
CA SER A 126 -24.85 -16.68 -23.88
C SER A 126 -26.27 -16.44 -23.37
N LEU A 127 -26.73 -17.20 -22.38
CA LEU A 127 -28.07 -17.06 -21.75
C LEU A 127 -28.06 -16.18 -20.50
N GLU A 128 -27.00 -15.44 -20.26
CA GLU A 128 -26.85 -14.58 -19.08
C GLU A 128 -27.99 -13.58 -18.97
N ASP A 129 -28.31 -12.89 -20.05
CA ASP A 129 -29.41 -11.91 -20.08
C ASP A 129 -30.79 -12.57 -19.94
N ASP A 130 -31.01 -13.75 -20.54
CA ASP A 130 -32.26 -14.50 -20.43
C ASP A 130 -32.50 -14.98 -19.01
N ILE A 131 -31.47 -15.48 -18.34
CA ILE A 131 -31.54 -15.91 -16.94
C ILE A 131 -31.76 -14.69 -16.03
N ALA A 132 -31.06 -13.58 -16.26
CA ALA A 132 -31.28 -12.34 -15.50
C ALA A 132 -32.72 -11.84 -15.61
N LEU A 133 -33.28 -11.87 -16.83
CA LEU A 133 -34.66 -11.48 -17.07
C LEU A 133 -35.64 -12.40 -16.33
N SER A 134 -35.46 -13.72 -16.40
CA SER A 134 -36.34 -14.69 -15.73
C SER A 134 -36.33 -14.54 -14.21
N LEU A 135 -35.16 -14.20 -13.64
CA LEU A 135 -34.97 -13.94 -12.21
C LEU A 135 -35.46 -12.55 -11.79
N SER A 136 -35.78 -11.68 -12.73
CA SER A 136 -36.05 -10.24 -12.50
C SER A 136 -34.91 -9.57 -11.73
N ALA A 137 -33.67 -10.00 -11.98
CA ALA A 137 -32.46 -9.51 -11.32
C ALA A 137 -31.83 -8.35 -12.09
N LEU A 138 -31.31 -7.35 -11.39
CA LEU A 138 -30.63 -6.18 -11.98
C LEU A 138 -29.30 -6.52 -12.71
N GLY A 139 -28.85 -7.74 -12.59
CA GLY A 139 -27.67 -8.31 -13.23
C GLY A 139 -27.29 -9.60 -12.54
N ILE A 140 -26.90 -10.58 -13.32
CA ILE A 140 -26.27 -11.80 -12.83
C ILE A 140 -24.86 -11.88 -13.41
N ARG A 141 -24.03 -12.77 -12.88
CA ARG A 141 -22.73 -13.05 -13.46
C ARG A 141 -22.53 -14.55 -13.58
N ILE A 142 -22.13 -14.99 -14.77
CA ILE A 142 -21.86 -16.40 -15.04
C ILE A 142 -20.34 -16.65 -15.05
N ILE A 143 -19.88 -17.50 -14.13
CA ILE A 143 -18.49 -17.99 -14.05
C ILE A 143 -18.47 -19.37 -14.71
N ALA A 144 -17.86 -19.47 -15.86
CA ALA A 144 -17.89 -20.71 -16.61
C ALA A 144 -16.52 -21.01 -17.30
N PRO A 145 -15.78 -22.01 -16.82
CA PRO A 145 -15.98 -22.80 -15.61
C PRO A 145 -15.56 -22.08 -14.32
N ILE A 146 -15.99 -22.58 -13.16
CA ILE A 146 -15.42 -22.14 -11.87
C ILE A 146 -13.99 -22.68 -11.78
N PRO A 147 -12.98 -21.85 -11.50
CA PRO A 147 -11.59 -22.30 -11.37
C PRO A 147 -11.45 -23.45 -10.36
N GLY A 148 -10.74 -24.51 -10.76
CA GLY A 148 -10.54 -25.70 -9.93
C GLY A 148 -11.75 -26.61 -9.73
N LYS A 149 -12.92 -26.25 -10.27
CA LYS A 149 -14.15 -27.06 -10.22
C LYS A 149 -14.67 -27.29 -11.64
N GLY A 150 -15.16 -28.47 -11.93
CA GLY A 150 -15.82 -28.78 -13.22
C GLY A 150 -17.27 -28.25 -13.34
N THR A 151 -17.62 -27.19 -12.60
CA THR A 151 -18.95 -26.64 -12.47
C THR A 151 -19.05 -25.23 -13.06
N ILE A 152 -20.28 -24.79 -13.33
CA ILE A 152 -20.58 -23.43 -13.77
C ILE A 152 -21.26 -22.71 -12.61
N GLY A 153 -20.81 -21.50 -12.31
CA GLY A 153 -21.40 -20.65 -11.27
C GLY A 153 -22.31 -19.59 -11.87
N ILE A 154 -23.49 -19.44 -11.29
CA ILE A 154 -24.42 -18.35 -11.56
C ILE A 154 -24.56 -17.55 -10.28
N GLU A 155 -24.05 -16.33 -10.25
CA GLU A 155 -24.13 -15.40 -9.14
C GLU A 155 -25.39 -14.55 -9.28
N VAL A 156 -26.31 -14.70 -8.33
CA VAL A 156 -27.62 -14.00 -8.32
C VAL A 156 -27.65 -13.04 -7.13
N PRO A 157 -27.99 -11.75 -7.33
CA PRO A 157 -28.17 -10.80 -6.24
C PRO A 157 -29.25 -11.24 -5.26
N ASN A 158 -28.98 -11.13 -3.96
CA ASN A 158 -29.97 -11.37 -2.92
C ASN A 158 -30.99 -10.23 -2.88
N GLN A 159 -32.25 -10.52 -2.65
CA GLN A 159 -33.29 -9.48 -2.49
C GLN A 159 -33.04 -8.60 -1.28
N ASN A 160 -32.54 -9.17 -0.19
CA ASN A 160 -32.20 -8.49 1.04
C ASN A 160 -30.70 -8.66 1.37
N PRO A 161 -29.80 -7.87 0.74
CA PRO A 161 -28.37 -7.99 0.97
C PRO A 161 -27.99 -7.57 2.40
N THR A 162 -27.06 -8.29 3.00
CA THR A 162 -26.53 -7.99 4.33
C THR A 162 -25.33 -7.07 4.23
N VAL A 163 -25.26 -6.05 5.10
CA VAL A 163 -24.09 -5.14 5.17
C VAL A 163 -22.92 -5.88 5.82
N VAL A 164 -21.79 -5.91 5.13
CA VAL A 164 -20.53 -6.39 5.68
C VAL A 164 -19.87 -5.23 6.42
N SER A 165 -20.03 -5.15 7.74
CA SER A 165 -19.46 -4.06 8.54
C SER A 165 -17.94 -4.22 8.72
N MET A 166 -17.21 -3.10 8.78
CA MET A 166 -15.78 -3.10 9.10
C MET A 166 -15.51 -3.75 10.47
N ARG A 167 -16.38 -3.50 11.46
CA ARG A 167 -16.31 -4.16 12.77
C ARG A 167 -16.29 -5.68 12.65
N SER A 168 -17.18 -6.28 11.85
CA SER A 168 -17.27 -7.74 11.68
C SER A 168 -16.02 -8.34 11.02
N VAL A 169 -15.35 -7.57 10.18
CA VAL A 169 -14.14 -8.00 9.46
C VAL A 169 -12.91 -7.86 10.35
N ILE A 170 -12.79 -6.75 11.07
CA ILE A 170 -11.68 -6.52 12.03
C ILE A 170 -11.73 -7.53 13.19
N THR A 171 -12.91 -7.87 13.68
CA THR A 171 -13.06 -8.86 14.78
C THR A 171 -12.86 -10.31 14.36
N SER A 172 -12.76 -10.57 13.06
CA SER A 172 -12.57 -11.96 12.58
C SER A 172 -11.25 -12.55 13.08
N THR A 173 -11.26 -13.84 13.44
CA THR A 173 -10.05 -14.57 13.85
C THR A 173 -8.95 -14.52 12.79
N LYS A 174 -9.35 -14.52 11.51
CA LYS A 174 -8.42 -14.44 10.37
C LYS A 174 -7.64 -13.13 10.33
N PHE A 175 -8.28 -12.00 10.66
CA PHE A 175 -7.60 -10.71 10.74
C PHE A 175 -6.84 -10.56 12.06
N GLN A 176 -7.44 -10.93 13.18
CA GLN A 176 -6.80 -10.79 14.51
C GLN A 176 -5.51 -11.62 14.61
N ASN A 177 -5.50 -12.84 14.07
CA ASN A 177 -4.34 -13.73 14.09
C ASN A 177 -3.43 -13.59 12.86
N ALA A 178 -3.65 -12.56 12.01
CA ALA A 178 -2.80 -12.36 10.83
C ALA A 178 -1.38 -11.94 11.25
N GLU A 179 -0.40 -12.76 10.89
CA GLU A 179 1.05 -12.51 11.06
C GLU A 179 1.66 -11.80 9.83
N MET A 180 0.82 -11.08 9.07
CA MET A 180 1.21 -10.35 7.88
C MET A 180 1.91 -9.04 8.25
N GLU A 181 2.83 -8.58 7.39
CA GLU A 181 3.51 -7.30 7.61
C GLU A 181 2.55 -6.11 7.51
N LEU A 182 1.70 -6.08 6.48
CA LEU A 182 0.69 -5.03 6.27
C LEU A 182 -0.67 -5.67 5.93
N PRO A 183 -1.38 -6.23 6.94
CA PRO A 183 -2.67 -6.89 6.72
C PRO A 183 -3.78 -5.90 6.39
N ILE A 184 -4.49 -6.15 5.31
CA ILE A 184 -5.65 -5.40 4.86
C ILE A 184 -6.85 -6.34 4.83
N ALA A 185 -7.88 -5.99 5.55
CA ALA A 185 -9.14 -6.70 5.57
C ALA A 185 -10.12 -6.03 4.59
N LEU A 186 -10.23 -6.58 3.39
CA LEU A 186 -11.00 -5.97 2.31
C LEU A 186 -12.52 -6.18 2.43
N GLY A 187 -12.95 -7.25 3.10
CA GLY A 187 -14.37 -7.57 3.20
C GLY A 187 -14.64 -9.06 3.35
N LYS A 188 -15.73 -9.54 2.78
CA LYS A 188 -16.12 -10.96 2.80
C LYS A 188 -16.34 -11.51 1.39
N THR A 189 -15.95 -12.76 1.21
CA THR A 189 -16.22 -13.53 -0.02
C THR A 189 -17.68 -13.96 -0.11
N ILE A 190 -18.07 -14.58 -1.23
CA ILE A 190 -19.39 -15.19 -1.40
C ILE A 190 -19.64 -16.30 -0.38
N SER A 191 -18.60 -17.03 0.04
CA SER A 191 -18.69 -18.03 1.12
C SER A 191 -18.76 -17.41 2.53
N ASN A 192 -18.92 -16.09 2.65
CA ASN A 192 -18.97 -15.33 3.89
C ASN A 192 -17.67 -15.38 4.72
N GLU A 193 -16.56 -15.77 4.11
CA GLU A 193 -15.25 -15.77 4.74
C GLU A 193 -14.62 -14.38 4.68
N THR A 194 -13.98 -13.96 5.77
CA THR A 194 -13.20 -12.70 5.77
C THR A 194 -12.03 -12.81 4.81
N PHE A 195 -11.91 -11.84 3.91
CA PHE A 195 -10.84 -11.77 2.93
C PHE A 195 -9.76 -10.79 3.41
N VAL A 196 -8.60 -11.35 3.79
CA VAL A 196 -7.44 -10.60 4.29
C VAL A 196 -6.26 -10.84 3.37
N VAL A 197 -5.59 -9.77 2.99
CA VAL A 197 -4.41 -9.78 2.12
C VAL A 197 -3.25 -8.98 2.75
N ASP A 198 -2.04 -9.30 2.35
CA ASP A 198 -0.84 -8.58 2.78
C ASP A 198 -0.38 -7.61 1.70
N LEU A 199 -0.39 -6.30 1.97
CA LEU A 199 0.06 -5.29 1.01
C LEU A 199 1.54 -5.50 0.60
N VAL A 200 2.38 -6.04 1.46
CA VAL A 200 3.78 -6.34 1.12
C VAL A 200 3.89 -7.42 0.05
N LYS A 201 2.97 -8.40 0.07
CA LYS A 201 2.92 -9.47 -0.94
C LYS A 201 2.28 -9.01 -2.26
N MET A 202 1.36 -8.04 -2.19
CA MET A 202 0.76 -7.38 -3.36
C MET A 202 1.27 -5.92 -3.44
N PRO A 203 2.52 -5.68 -3.74
CA PRO A 203 3.27 -4.47 -3.35
C PRO A 203 2.60 -3.16 -3.70
N HIS A 204 1.77 -3.14 -4.75
CA HIS A 204 1.04 -1.98 -5.21
C HIS A 204 -0.38 -2.39 -5.59
N LEU A 205 -1.35 -1.54 -5.25
CA LEU A 205 -2.77 -1.80 -5.44
C LEU A 205 -3.39 -0.73 -6.33
N LEU A 206 -4.02 -1.16 -7.40
CA LEU A 206 -4.88 -0.32 -8.24
C LEU A 206 -6.34 -0.54 -7.83
N MET A 207 -7.07 0.54 -7.56
CA MET A 207 -8.49 0.52 -7.25
C MET A 207 -9.26 1.39 -8.24
N ALA A 208 -10.25 0.82 -8.93
CA ALA A 208 -11.04 1.60 -9.87
C ALA A 208 -12.52 1.24 -9.81
N GLY A 209 -13.39 2.18 -10.21
CA GLY A 209 -14.83 1.98 -10.25
C GLY A 209 -15.58 3.27 -10.53
N ALA A 210 -16.82 3.18 -10.98
CA ALA A 210 -17.65 4.36 -11.22
C ALA A 210 -17.99 5.11 -9.91
N THR A 211 -18.35 6.37 -10.04
CA THR A 211 -18.73 7.22 -8.89
C THR A 211 -19.86 6.58 -8.08
N GLY A 212 -19.74 6.61 -6.75
CA GLY A 212 -20.77 6.06 -5.83
C GLY A 212 -20.80 4.52 -5.74
N GLN A 213 -19.87 3.79 -6.36
CA GLN A 213 -19.88 2.32 -6.35
C GLN A 213 -19.07 1.70 -5.20
N GLY A 214 -18.41 2.50 -4.35
CA GLY A 214 -17.74 2.02 -3.14
C GLY A 214 -16.21 2.24 -3.11
N LYS A 215 -15.62 2.95 -4.08
CA LYS A 215 -14.17 3.23 -4.14
C LYS A 215 -13.67 3.90 -2.84
N SER A 216 -14.31 4.97 -2.38
CA SER A 216 -13.93 5.69 -1.16
C SER A 216 -14.08 4.83 0.09
N VAL A 217 -15.15 4.02 0.15
CA VAL A 217 -15.33 3.04 1.23
C VAL A 217 -14.19 2.01 1.22
N GLY A 218 -13.78 1.54 0.03
CA GLY A 218 -12.66 0.62 -0.11
C GLY A 218 -11.33 1.22 0.35
N LEU A 219 -11.05 2.49 0.02
CA LEU A 219 -9.86 3.19 0.52
C LEU A 219 -9.90 3.32 2.05
N ASN A 220 -11.06 3.70 2.60
CA ASN A 220 -11.25 3.80 4.04
C ASN A 220 -11.11 2.43 4.73
N ALA A 221 -11.59 1.34 4.12
CA ALA A 221 -11.40 -0.01 4.65
C ALA A 221 -9.92 -0.41 4.72
N VAL A 222 -9.14 -0.05 3.70
CA VAL A 222 -7.69 -0.29 3.67
C VAL A 222 -6.98 0.50 4.78
N LEU A 223 -7.21 1.81 4.86
CA LEU A 223 -6.58 2.68 5.87
C LEU A 223 -6.98 2.26 7.29
N THR A 224 -8.28 2.01 7.52
CA THR A 224 -8.80 1.52 8.80
C THR A 224 -8.14 0.21 9.22
N SER A 225 -8.00 -0.76 8.30
CA SER A 225 -7.32 -2.03 8.59
C SER A 225 -5.91 -1.82 9.13
N LEU A 226 -5.15 -0.94 8.48
CA LEU A 226 -3.77 -0.65 8.85
C LEU A 226 -3.69 0.11 10.19
N ILE A 227 -4.55 1.09 10.42
CA ILE A 227 -4.62 1.87 11.66
C ILE A 227 -5.01 0.97 12.86
N PHE A 228 -5.86 -0.03 12.66
CA PHE A 228 -6.25 -0.99 13.71
C PHE A 228 -5.19 -2.06 13.99
N LYS A 229 -4.22 -2.26 13.10
CA LYS A 229 -3.25 -3.37 13.21
C LYS A 229 -1.81 -2.93 13.43
N LYS A 230 -1.44 -1.71 13.00
CA LYS A 230 -0.05 -1.24 13.01
C LYS A 230 0.11 0.01 13.86
N HIS A 231 1.17 0.00 14.66
CA HIS A 231 1.55 1.17 15.46
C HIS A 231 2.07 2.31 14.55
N PRO A 232 1.91 3.60 14.94
CA PRO A 232 2.43 4.72 14.15
C PRO A 232 3.93 4.67 13.85
N ALA A 233 4.71 4.00 14.67
CA ALA A 233 6.14 3.77 14.42
C ALA A 233 6.42 2.78 13.28
N GLU A 234 5.46 1.93 12.91
CA GLU A 234 5.65 0.87 11.93
C GLU A 234 5.17 1.25 10.52
N VAL A 235 4.21 2.19 10.41
CA VAL A 235 3.61 2.59 9.13
C VAL A 235 3.39 4.09 9.08
N LYS A 236 3.65 4.68 7.90
CA LYS A 236 3.38 6.07 7.57
C LYS A 236 2.60 6.16 6.27
N PHE A 237 1.67 7.11 6.20
CA PHE A 237 0.86 7.37 5.01
C PHE A 237 1.26 8.69 4.37
N VAL A 238 1.38 8.69 3.06
CA VAL A 238 1.44 9.88 2.22
C VAL A 238 0.11 9.95 1.49
N LEU A 239 -0.73 10.92 1.83
CA LEU A 239 -2.09 11.04 1.33
C LEU A 239 -2.20 12.14 0.29
N VAL A 240 -2.66 11.78 -0.91
CA VAL A 240 -2.87 12.70 -2.04
C VAL A 240 -4.36 12.72 -2.38
N ASP A 241 -4.98 13.89 -2.21
CA ASP A 241 -6.40 14.12 -2.49
C ASP A 241 -6.57 15.43 -3.28
N PRO A 242 -6.49 15.41 -4.61
CA PRO A 242 -6.63 16.59 -5.44
C PRO A 242 -7.99 17.30 -5.27
N LYS A 243 -9.03 16.57 -4.85
CA LYS A 243 -10.40 17.09 -4.67
C LYS A 243 -10.67 17.66 -3.30
N LYS A 244 -9.81 17.44 -2.31
CA LYS A 244 -9.96 17.89 -0.90
C LYS A 244 -11.21 17.35 -0.18
N VAL A 245 -11.71 16.19 -0.56
CA VAL A 245 -13.01 15.67 -0.07
C VAL A 245 -12.88 14.38 0.73
N GLU A 246 -12.16 13.41 0.17
CA GLU A 246 -12.20 12.01 0.66
C GLU A 246 -11.21 11.76 1.79
N LEU A 247 -9.97 12.24 1.66
CA LEU A 247 -8.89 11.93 2.60
C LEU A 247 -8.66 13.01 3.67
N ASN A 248 -9.29 14.17 3.56
CA ASN A 248 -9.09 15.28 4.51
C ASN A 248 -9.46 14.92 5.96
N ILE A 249 -10.34 13.95 6.15
CA ILE A 249 -10.73 13.43 7.46
C ILE A 249 -9.55 12.84 8.25
N TYR A 250 -8.48 12.40 7.56
CA TYR A 250 -7.27 11.87 8.15
C TYR A 250 -6.25 12.94 8.58
N SER A 251 -6.49 14.23 8.33
CA SER A 251 -5.61 15.32 8.79
C SER A 251 -5.36 15.28 10.30
N LYS A 252 -6.36 14.84 11.08
CA LYS A 252 -6.28 14.72 12.54
C LYS A 252 -5.17 13.75 13.03
N ILE A 253 -4.77 12.77 12.21
CA ILE A 253 -3.73 11.80 12.57
C ILE A 253 -2.33 12.18 12.06
N GLU A 254 -2.14 13.44 11.66
CA GLU A 254 -0.88 13.94 11.06
C GLU A 254 0.33 13.56 11.88
N ARG A 255 0.33 13.88 13.17
CA ARG A 255 1.47 13.67 14.08
C ARG A 255 1.68 12.22 14.48
N HIS A 256 0.86 11.30 14.00
CA HIS A 256 0.97 9.86 14.28
C HIS A 256 1.36 9.09 13.02
N TYR A 257 0.55 9.18 12.00
CA TYR A 257 0.64 8.30 10.84
C TYR A 257 1.04 8.98 9.54
N LEU A 258 1.01 10.33 9.42
CA LEU A 258 1.24 10.97 8.13
C LEU A 258 2.73 11.31 7.92
N ALA A 259 3.12 11.27 6.64
CA ALA A 259 4.40 11.75 6.16
C ALA A 259 4.17 12.87 5.15
N LYS A 260 5.01 13.92 5.21
CA LYS A 260 4.91 15.10 4.36
C LYS A 260 6.28 15.68 4.01
N LEU A 261 6.30 16.58 3.03
CA LEU A 261 7.49 17.38 2.76
C LEU A 261 7.74 18.41 3.87
N PRO A 262 9.00 18.78 4.15
CA PRO A 262 9.34 19.74 5.20
C PRO A 262 8.65 21.09 5.05
N ASP A 263 8.50 21.60 3.83
CA ASP A 263 7.99 22.94 3.53
C ASP A 263 6.46 22.99 3.34
N THR A 264 5.73 21.92 3.68
CA THR A 264 4.27 21.89 3.55
C THR A 264 3.59 22.09 4.90
N GLU A 265 2.62 23.04 4.94
CA GLU A 265 1.79 23.23 6.14
C GLU A 265 0.83 22.06 6.32
N GLU A 266 0.13 21.66 5.26
CA GLU A 266 -0.86 20.57 5.27
C GLU A 266 -0.19 19.22 5.00
N ALA A 267 -0.57 18.20 5.76
CA ALA A 267 -0.06 16.84 5.57
C ALA A 267 -0.76 16.08 4.44
N ILE A 268 -1.97 16.51 4.06
CA ILE A 268 -2.70 15.96 2.91
C ILE A 268 -2.39 16.82 1.70
N ILE A 269 -1.90 16.19 0.65
CA ILE A 269 -1.38 16.87 -0.53
C ILE A 269 -2.50 17.06 -1.53
N THR A 270 -2.78 18.30 -1.86
CA THR A 270 -3.92 18.69 -2.71
C THR A 270 -3.50 19.43 -3.97
N ASP A 271 -2.30 20.00 -4.00
CA ASP A 271 -1.74 20.76 -5.11
C ASP A 271 -0.86 19.89 -6.01
N ASN A 272 -1.01 20.00 -7.34
CA ASN A 272 -0.32 19.17 -8.30
C ASN A 272 1.22 19.32 -8.25
N THR A 273 1.73 20.54 -8.05
CA THR A 273 3.17 20.78 -7.93
C THR A 273 3.72 20.09 -6.68
N LYS A 274 3.00 20.20 -5.55
CA LYS A 274 3.36 19.51 -4.31
C LYS A 274 3.28 17.99 -4.47
N VAL A 275 2.35 17.46 -5.27
CA VAL A 275 2.27 16.03 -5.59
C VAL A 275 3.53 15.58 -6.34
N ILE A 276 3.93 16.31 -7.39
CA ILE A 276 5.15 16.00 -8.17
C ILE A 276 6.38 16.02 -7.25
N ASN A 277 6.53 17.06 -6.43
CA ASN A 277 7.65 17.18 -5.49
C ASN A 277 7.65 16.03 -4.48
N THR A 278 6.49 15.63 -3.98
CA THR A 278 6.36 14.50 -3.04
C THR A 278 6.73 13.16 -3.70
N LEU A 279 6.30 12.94 -4.95
CA LEU A 279 6.66 11.72 -5.68
C LEU A 279 8.16 11.63 -5.93
N ASN A 280 8.81 12.73 -6.27
CA ASN A 280 10.24 12.78 -6.44
C ASN A 280 10.98 12.63 -5.10
N SER A 281 10.49 13.23 -4.03
CA SER A 281 10.99 13.03 -2.68
C SER A 281 10.91 11.55 -2.24
N LEU A 282 9.81 10.86 -2.56
CA LEU A 282 9.70 9.42 -2.32
C LEU A 282 10.70 8.60 -3.14
N CYS A 283 11.08 9.06 -4.35
CA CYS A 283 12.16 8.45 -5.12
C CYS A 283 13.52 8.64 -4.43
N ILE A 284 13.78 9.81 -3.84
CA ILE A 284 15.00 10.05 -3.04
C ILE A 284 14.99 9.16 -1.78
N GLU A 285 13.87 9.10 -1.08
CA GLU A 285 13.72 8.22 0.09
C GLU A 285 13.97 6.75 -0.28
N MET A 286 13.48 6.32 -1.45
CA MET A 286 13.73 4.99 -1.98
C MET A 286 15.23 4.75 -2.16
N ASP A 287 15.95 5.66 -2.80
CA ASP A 287 17.40 5.54 -3.05
C ASP A 287 18.17 5.52 -1.73
N ASN A 288 17.84 6.40 -0.78
CA ASN A 288 18.44 6.44 0.55
C ASN A 288 18.25 5.10 1.30
N ARG A 289 17.04 4.51 1.24
CA ARG A 289 16.77 3.21 1.84
C ARG A 289 17.57 2.09 1.19
N TYR A 290 17.73 2.12 -0.13
CA TYR A 290 18.58 1.15 -0.83
C TYR A 290 20.03 1.22 -0.36
N GLU A 291 20.58 2.42 -0.15
CA GLU A 291 21.94 2.57 0.41
C GLU A 291 22.03 1.99 1.83
N LEU A 292 21.06 2.28 2.68
CA LEU A 292 21.01 1.70 4.04
C LEU A 292 20.93 0.17 4.03
N LEU A 293 20.08 -0.41 3.17
CA LEU A 293 19.97 -1.87 3.03
C LEU A 293 21.27 -2.48 2.50
N LYS A 294 21.90 -1.85 1.51
CA LYS A 294 23.19 -2.27 0.95
C LYS A 294 24.28 -2.27 2.01
N ASN A 295 24.41 -1.18 2.79
CA ASN A 295 25.39 -1.06 3.86
C ASN A 295 25.15 -2.09 4.98
N ALA A 296 23.88 -2.41 5.27
CA ALA A 296 23.48 -3.44 6.22
C ALA A 296 23.54 -4.88 5.66
N MET A 297 23.90 -5.06 4.37
CA MET A 297 23.83 -6.36 3.66
C MET A 297 22.47 -7.06 3.85
N CYS A 298 21.38 -6.31 3.65
CA CYS A 298 20.01 -6.80 3.75
C CYS A 298 19.32 -6.78 2.39
N ARG A 299 18.45 -7.77 2.11
CA ARG A 299 17.70 -7.87 0.84
C ARG A 299 16.39 -7.10 0.84
N ASN A 300 15.84 -6.86 2.02
CA ASN A 300 14.55 -6.21 2.18
C ASN A 300 14.44 -5.51 3.55
N ILE A 301 13.45 -4.64 3.66
CA ILE A 301 13.19 -3.85 4.88
C ILE A 301 12.92 -4.73 6.11
N LYS A 302 12.32 -5.91 5.96
CA LYS A 302 12.03 -6.82 7.07
C LYS A 302 13.31 -7.34 7.70
N GLU A 303 14.27 -7.80 6.89
CA GLU A 303 15.58 -8.22 7.34
C GLU A 303 16.35 -7.07 7.99
N TYR A 304 16.31 -5.90 7.38
CA TYR A 304 16.95 -4.70 7.88
C TYR A 304 16.40 -4.29 9.26
N ASN A 305 15.08 -4.15 9.38
CA ASN A 305 14.43 -3.79 10.63
C ASN A 305 14.65 -4.85 11.72
N LEU A 306 14.72 -6.14 11.36
CA LEU A 306 15.06 -7.20 12.30
C LEU A 306 16.49 -7.04 12.84
N LYS A 307 17.47 -6.78 11.96
CA LYS A 307 18.86 -6.50 12.37
C LYS A 307 18.94 -5.24 13.25
N PHE A 308 18.18 -4.20 12.89
CA PHE A 308 18.13 -2.97 13.70
C PHE A 308 17.52 -3.23 15.09
N LYS A 309 16.39 -3.94 15.16
CA LYS A 309 15.80 -4.36 16.46
C LYS A 309 16.76 -5.20 17.28
N GLN A 310 17.57 -6.04 16.65
CA GLN A 310 18.63 -6.84 17.28
C GLN A 310 19.90 -6.02 17.63
N ARG A 311 19.89 -4.68 17.46
CA ARG A 311 21.02 -3.78 17.71
C ARG A 311 22.32 -4.13 16.96
N LYS A 312 22.19 -4.82 15.82
CA LYS A 312 23.30 -5.18 14.94
C LYS A 312 23.68 -4.08 13.93
N LEU A 313 22.91 -3.01 13.89
CA LEU A 313 23.15 -1.85 13.05
C LEU A 313 23.42 -0.62 13.92
N ASN A 314 24.49 0.10 13.60
CA ASN A 314 24.93 1.23 14.41
C ASN A 314 24.25 2.53 13.95
N PRO A 315 23.52 3.25 14.83
CA PRO A 315 22.89 4.53 14.49
C PRO A 315 23.88 5.64 14.12
N LYS A 316 25.15 5.54 14.53
CA LYS A 316 26.18 6.52 14.17
C LYS A 316 26.57 6.46 12.69
N ASP A 317 26.32 5.31 12.04
CA ASP A 317 26.54 5.09 10.61
C ASP A 317 25.30 5.46 9.79
N GLY A 318 24.33 6.15 10.40
CA GLY A 318 23.09 6.62 9.77
C GLY A 318 21.96 5.60 9.79
N HIS A 319 22.18 4.43 10.38
CA HIS A 319 21.12 3.43 10.47
C HIS A 319 20.01 3.85 11.44
N ASN A 320 18.77 3.65 11.06
CA ASN A 320 17.57 3.91 11.85
C ASN A 320 16.50 2.85 11.56
N TYR A 321 15.47 2.78 12.40
CA TYR A 321 14.31 1.95 12.11
C TYR A 321 13.50 2.56 10.95
N LEU A 322 13.19 1.76 9.94
CA LEU A 322 12.48 2.19 8.75
C LEU A 322 11.00 1.80 8.84
N PRO A 323 10.05 2.75 8.99
CA PRO A 323 8.64 2.44 8.87
C PRO A 323 8.28 2.09 7.43
N TYR A 324 7.23 1.28 7.22
CA TYR A 324 6.62 1.16 5.91
C TYR A 324 5.99 2.50 5.52
N ILE A 325 6.14 2.90 4.26
CA ILE A 325 5.49 4.10 3.72
C ILE A 325 4.45 3.67 2.69
N ILE A 326 3.24 4.19 2.82
CA ILE A 326 2.14 3.88 1.91
C ILE A 326 1.64 5.18 1.28
N LEU A 327 1.92 5.34 -0.01
CA LEU A 327 1.35 6.41 -0.82
C LEU A 327 -0.06 6.03 -1.22
N VAL A 328 -1.03 6.88 -0.90
CA VAL A 328 -2.45 6.72 -1.29
C VAL A 328 -2.87 7.89 -2.14
N VAL A 329 -3.32 7.61 -3.35
CA VAL A 329 -3.85 8.60 -4.30
C VAL A 329 -5.33 8.32 -4.50
N ASP A 330 -6.21 9.26 -4.12
CA ASP A 330 -7.67 9.09 -4.25
C ASP A 330 -8.14 9.15 -5.70
N GLU A 331 -7.66 10.12 -6.49
CA GLU A 331 -8.08 10.25 -7.88
C GLU A 331 -6.87 10.45 -8.81
N PHE A 332 -6.36 9.35 -9.31
CA PHE A 332 -5.18 9.34 -10.18
C PHE A 332 -5.43 9.98 -11.55
N ALA A 333 -6.68 9.91 -12.05
CA ALA A 333 -7.03 10.50 -13.33
C ALA A 333 -6.80 12.01 -13.34
N ASP A 334 -7.13 12.72 -12.27
CA ASP A 334 -6.96 14.17 -12.21
C ASP A 334 -5.48 14.56 -12.26
N LEU A 335 -4.59 13.77 -11.65
CA LEU A 335 -3.14 13.98 -11.69
C LEU A 335 -2.56 13.71 -13.07
N ILE A 336 -2.88 12.58 -13.68
CA ILE A 336 -2.38 12.20 -15.01
C ILE A 336 -2.88 13.16 -16.09
N MET A 337 -4.13 13.60 -16.02
CA MET A 337 -4.69 14.53 -17.00
C MET A 337 -4.09 15.93 -16.90
N THR A 338 -3.59 16.33 -15.73
CA THR A 338 -3.02 17.66 -15.50
C THR A 338 -1.50 17.68 -15.70
N ALA A 339 -0.77 16.73 -15.12
CA ALA A 339 0.69 16.71 -15.08
C ALA A 339 1.33 15.57 -15.91
N GLY A 340 0.53 14.64 -16.44
CA GLY A 340 0.98 13.62 -17.39
C GLY A 340 2.23 12.86 -16.94
N LYS A 341 3.30 13.00 -17.72
CA LYS A 341 4.55 12.26 -17.50
C LYS A 341 5.29 12.64 -16.21
N GLU A 342 5.12 13.85 -15.70
CA GLU A 342 5.76 14.31 -14.46
C GLU A 342 5.27 13.52 -13.24
N VAL A 343 4.04 13.01 -13.29
CA VAL A 343 3.45 12.12 -12.28
C VAL A 343 3.70 10.65 -12.65
N GLU A 344 3.52 10.27 -13.92
CA GLU A 344 3.63 8.88 -14.36
C GLU A 344 5.04 8.31 -14.15
N THR A 345 6.08 9.09 -14.47
CA THR A 345 7.48 8.64 -14.39
C THR A 345 7.90 8.27 -12.96
N PRO A 346 7.75 9.13 -11.93
CA PRO A 346 8.12 8.75 -10.58
C PRO A 346 7.24 7.64 -10.00
N ILE A 347 5.94 7.60 -10.33
CA ILE A 347 5.07 6.48 -9.92
C ILE A 347 5.55 5.16 -10.53
N ALA A 348 5.90 5.14 -11.82
CA ALA A 348 6.43 3.95 -12.47
C ALA A 348 7.74 3.49 -11.83
N ARG A 349 8.66 4.42 -11.53
CA ARG A 349 9.94 4.13 -10.86
C ARG A 349 9.72 3.55 -9.46
N LEU A 350 8.87 4.16 -8.65
CA LEU A 350 8.51 3.65 -7.34
C LEU A 350 7.86 2.26 -7.43
N ALA A 351 6.90 2.08 -8.33
CA ALA A 351 6.19 0.81 -8.47
C ALA A 351 7.10 -0.35 -8.96
N GLN A 352 8.17 -0.05 -9.70
CA GLN A 352 9.15 -1.04 -10.13
C GLN A 352 10.15 -1.41 -9.02
N LEU A 353 10.58 -0.47 -8.22
CA LEU A 353 11.75 -0.63 -7.36
C LEU A 353 11.41 -0.62 -5.86
N ALA A 354 10.37 0.07 -5.41
CA ALA A 354 10.18 0.39 -4.01
C ALA A 354 9.69 -0.77 -3.11
N ARG A 355 9.31 -1.91 -3.69
CA ARG A 355 8.80 -3.08 -2.95
C ARG A 355 9.75 -3.55 -1.84
N ALA A 356 11.02 -3.73 -2.16
CA ALA A 356 12.00 -4.30 -1.24
C ALA A 356 12.30 -3.38 -0.04
N ILE A 357 12.16 -2.07 -0.23
CA ILE A 357 12.48 -1.05 0.77
C ILE A 357 11.25 -0.56 1.55
N GLY A 358 10.10 -1.21 1.37
CA GLY A 358 8.88 -0.96 2.14
C GLY A 358 8.13 0.31 1.79
N ILE A 359 8.19 0.76 0.54
CA ILE A 359 7.31 1.81 0.02
C ILE A 359 6.28 1.17 -0.90
N HIS A 360 5.01 1.38 -0.60
CA HIS A 360 3.88 0.79 -1.31
C HIS A 360 2.95 1.88 -1.85
N LEU A 361 2.32 1.61 -2.98
CA LEU A 361 1.43 2.55 -3.66
C LEU A 361 0.02 1.97 -3.73
N ILE A 362 -0.96 2.80 -3.38
CA ILE A 362 -2.39 2.53 -3.60
C ILE A 362 -2.89 3.68 -4.46
N ILE A 363 -3.19 3.40 -5.71
CA ILE A 363 -3.75 4.39 -6.63
C ILE A 363 -5.20 4.06 -6.92
N ALA A 364 -6.05 5.07 -6.80
CA ALA A 364 -7.46 4.91 -7.06
C ALA A 364 -7.94 5.86 -8.15
N THR A 365 -8.98 5.47 -8.92
CA THR A 365 -9.57 6.32 -9.93
C THR A 365 -11.05 5.99 -10.16
N GLN A 366 -11.85 7.02 -10.43
CA GLN A 366 -13.24 6.90 -10.89
C GLN A 366 -13.36 6.90 -12.42
N ARG A 367 -12.24 7.13 -13.12
CA ARG A 367 -12.17 7.21 -14.59
C ARG A 367 -11.25 6.11 -15.15
N PRO A 368 -11.74 4.86 -15.26
CA PRO A 368 -10.92 3.73 -15.70
C PRO A 368 -10.71 3.70 -17.20
N SER A 369 -10.15 4.77 -17.76
CA SER A 369 -9.81 4.85 -19.19
C SER A 369 -8.39 4.37 -19.48
N VAL A 370 -8.11 4.01 -20.72
CA VAL A 370 -6.78 3.55 -21.18
C VAL A 370 -5.71 4.65 -21.00
N ASN A 371 -6.13 5.92 -21.07
CA ASN A 371 -5.23 7.07 -20.88
C ASN A 371 -4.84 7.28 -19.40
N VAL A 372 -5.61 6.73 -18.47
CA VAL A 372 -5.36 6.80 -17.04
C VAL A 372 -4.68 5.52 -16.54
N ILE A 373 -5.23 4.37 -16.91
CA ILE A 373 -4.67 3.06 -16.57
C ILE A 373 -3.84 2.58 -17.77
N THR A 374 -2.66 3.19 -17.89
CA THR A 374 -1.72 2.90 -18.99
C THR A 374 -1.11 1.51 -18.86
N GLY A 375 -0.45 1.03 -19.93
CA GLY A 375 0.28 -0.23 -19.92
C GLY A 375 1.39 -0.26 -18.84
N ILE A 376 2.03 0.87 -18.56
CA ILE A 376 3.05 1.02 -17.53
C ILE A 376 2.44 0.81 -16.14
N ILE A 377 1.30 1.44 -15.86
CA ILE A 377 0.56 1.26 -14.60
C ILE A 377 0.14 -0.20 -14.43
N LYS A 378 -0.47 -0.80 -15.46
CA LYS A 378 -0.93 -2.19 -15.40
C LYS A 378 0.19 -3.20 -15.15
N ALA A 379 1.37 -2.98 -15.75
CA ALA A 379 2.53 -3.85 -15.57
C ALA A 379 3.09 -3.83 -14.14
N ASN A 380 2.98 -2.68 -13.46
CA ASN A 380 3.58 -2.47 -12.14
C ASN A 380 2.58 -2.60 -10.97
N PHE A 381 1.27 -2.65 -11.25
CA PHE A 381 0.22 -2.85 -10.25
C PHE A 381 -0.43 -4.23 -10.44
N PRO A 382 0.16 -5.28 -9.88
CA PRO A 382 -0.33 -6.65 -10.06
C PRO A 382 -1.63 -6.92 -9.29
N ALA A 383 -1.83 -6.26 -8.15
CA ALA A 383 -3.07 -6.35 -7.40
C ALA A 383 -4.05 -5.28 -7.86
N ARG A 384 -5.26 -5.70 -8.21
CA ARG A 384 -6.28 -4.80 -8.74
C ARG A 384 -7.64 -5.08 -8.13
N ILE A 385 -8.35 -4.00 -7.84
CA ILE A 385 -9.73 -4.02 -7.36
C ILE A 385 -10.57 -3.23 -8.35
N ALA A 386 -11.60 -3.85 -8.87
CA ALA A 386 -12.63 -3.19 -9.66
C ALA A 386 -13.96 -3.21 -8.90
N PHE A 387 -14.45 -2.05 -8.53
CA PHE A 387 -15.85 -1.83 -8.17
C PHE A 387 -16.68 -1.79 -9.45
N ARG A 388 -18.02 -1.71 -9.30
CA ARG A 388 -18.90 -1.65 -10.46
C ARG A 388 -18.48 -0.53 -11.42
N VAL A 389 -18.47 -0.85 -12.70
CA VAL A 389 -18.26 0.08 -13.82
C VAL A 389 -19.44 0.05 -14.78
N ALA A 390 -19.53 1.06 -15.64
CA ALA A 390 -20.65 1.19 -16.57
C ALA A 390 -20.51 0.27 -17.81
N SER A 391 -19.28 -0.06 -18.18
CA SER A 391 -19.01 -0.80 -19.41
C SER A 391 -18.06 -1.99 -19.21
N LYS A 392 -18.21 -2.99 -20.06
CA LYS A 392 -17.29 -4.14 -20.14
C LYS A 392 -15.87 -3.74 -20.58
N ILE A 393 -15.76 -2.62 -21.31
CA ILE A 393 -14.47 -2.07 -21.73
C ILE A 393 -13.73 -1.56 -20.52
N ASP A 394 -14.39 -0.83 -19.62
CA ASP A 394 -13.79 -0.33 -18.37
C ASP A 394 -13.35 -1.49 -17.49
N SER A 395 -14.17 -2.55 -17.37
CA SER A 395 -13.78 -3.76 -16.66
C SER A 395 -12.48 -4.36 -17.21
N ARG A 396 -12.37 -4.48 -18.54
CA ARG A 396 -11.15 -4.98 -19.18
C ARG A 396 -9.96 -4.04 -19.01
N THR A 397 -10.18 -2.75 -18.98
CA THR A 397 -9.12 -1.77 -18.74
C THR A 397 -8.51 -1.95 -17.35
N ILE A 398 -9.34 -2.25 -16.34
CA ILE A 398 -8.87 -2.46 -14.94
C ILE A 398 -8.30 -3.87 -14.78
N LEU A 399 -9.09 -4.91 -15.12
CA LEU A 399 -8.85 -6.31 -14.72
C LEU A 399 -8.27 -7.19 -15.84
N ASP A 400 -8.09 -6.68 -17.06
CA ASP A 400 -7.82 -7.45 -18.28
C ASP A 400 -8.96 -8.44 -18.65
N SER A 401 -10.06 -8.42 -17.90
CA SER A 401 -11.23 -9.28 -18.08
C SER A 401 -12.53 -8.52 -17.84
N GLY A 402 -13.65 -9.04 -18.36
CA GLY A 402 -14.99 -8.53 -18.04
C GLY A 402 -15.45 -8.97 -16.65
N GLY A 403 -16.59 -8.45 -16.20
CA GLY A 403 -17.30 -8.87 -14.99
C GLY A 403 -17.52 -7.76 -13.97
N ALA A 404 -16.74 -6.66 -14.00
CA ALA A 404 -17.00 -5.53 -13.10
C ALA A 404 -18.23 -4.70 -13.54
N ASP A 405 -18.63 -4.80 -14.79
CA ASP A 405 -19.88 -4.26 -15.33
C ASP A 405 -21.14 -4.98 -14.80
N GLN A 406 -20.98 -6.21 -14.34
CA GLN A 406 -22.04 -7.08 -13.82
C GLN A 406 -22.17 -7.05 -12.27
N LEU A 407 -21.36 -6.25 -11.60
CA LEU A 407 -21.42 -6.08 -10.15
C LEU A 407 -22.69 -5.32 -9.73
N ILE A 408 -23.13 -5.54 -8.49
CA ILE A 408 -24.34 -4.89 -7.95
C ILE A 408 -24.06 -3.41 -7.63
N GLY A 409 -22.80 -3.06 -7.31
CA GLY A 409 -22.43 -1.77 -6.72
C GLY A 409 -22.45 -1.80 -5.20
N ARG A 410 -22.44 -0.62 -4.55
CA ARG A 410 -22.46 -0.50 -3.07
C ARG A 410 -21.33 -1.28 -2.38
N GLY A 411 -20.13 -1.25 -2.96
CA GLY A 411 -18.96 -1.94 -2.41
C GLY A 411 -18.77 -3.38 -2.88
N ASP A 412 -19.64 -3.90 -3.76
CA ASP A 412 -19.40 -5.16 -4.46
C ASP A 412 -18.25 -4.98 -5.44
N MET A 413 -17.22 -5.82 -5.36
CA MET A 413 -15.98 -5.66 -6.09
C MET A 413 -15.37 -6.98 -6.54
N LEU A 414 -14.56 -6.91 -7.59
CA LEU A 414 -13.69 -7.99 -8.03
C LEU A 414 -12.24 -7.66 -7.66
N TYR A 415 -11.59 -8.60 -7.03
CA TYR A 415 -10.16 -8.56 -6.70
C TYR A 415 -9.40 -9.56 -7.56
N THR A 416 -8.22 -9.15 -8.04
CA THR A 416 -7.25 -10.06 -8.68
C THR A 416 -5.83 -9.72 -8.23
N GLN A 417 -5.01 -10.75 -8.15
CA GLN A 417 -3.55 -10.64 -8.00
C GLN A 417 -2.89 -11.65 -8.96
N GLY A 418 -3.16 -11.49 -10.24
CA GLY A 418 -2.73 -12.40 -11.29
C GLY A 418 -3.90 -12.91 -12.12
N ASN A 419 -4.11 -14.23 -12.20
CA ASN A 419 -5.07 -14.84 -13.12
C ASN A 419 -6.46 -15.13 -12.52
N GLU A 420 -6.57 -15.15 -11.19
CA GLU A 420 -7.84 -15.48 -10.52
C GLU A 420 -8.59 -14.23 -10.11
N LEU A 421 -9.89 -14.21 -10.41
CA LEU A 421 -10.83 -13.18 -9.98
C LEU A 421 -11.62 -13.67 -8.78
N THR A 422 -11.52 -12.95 -7.66
CA THR A 422 -12.32 -13.21 -6.47
C THR A 422 -13.35 -12.09 -6.29
N ARG A 423 -14.63 -12.45 -6.18
CA ARG A 423 -15.69 -11.50 -5.83
C ARG A 423 -15.76 -11.31 -4.33
N ILE A 424 -15.79 -10.06 -3.89
CA ILE A 424 -15.74 -9.67 -2.48
C ILE A 424 -16.77 -8.57 -2.26
N GLN A 425 -17.54 -8.69 -1.20
CA GLN A 425 -18.29 -7.55 -0.68
C GLN A 425 -17.38 -6.76 0.23
N CYS A 426 -17.05 -5.53 -0.16
CA CYS A 426 -16.18 -4.63 0.59
C CYS A 426 -16.72 -4.39 2.01
N ALA A 427 -15.82 -4.33 2.96
CA ALA A 427 -16.15 -3.94 4.32
C ALA A 427 -16.63 -2.49 4.34
N PHE A 428 -17.82 -2.28 4.87
CA PHE A 428 -18.40 -0.94 4.98
C PHE A 428 -17.90 -0.26 6.25
N VAL A 429 -17.31 0.89 6.06
CA VAL A 429 -16.93 1.84 7.12
C VAL A 429 -17.48 3.21 6.72
N ASP A 430 -18.32 3.77 7.56
CA ASP A 430 -18.97 5.05 7.31
C ASP A 430 -18.05 6.23 7.67
N THR A 431 -18.29 7.39 7.07
CA THR A 431 -17.51 8.61 7.35
C THR A 431 -17.47 8.98 8.84
N PRO A 432 -18.58 8.92 9.61
CA PRO A 432 -18.54 9.16 11.06
C PRO A 432 -17.68 8.15 11.84
N GLU A 433 -17.55 6.90 11.38
CA GLU A 433 -16.67 5.89 11.99
C GLU A 433 -15.21 6.28 11.77
N VAL A 434 -14.84 6.64 10.54
CA VAL A 434 -13.51 7.11 10.18
C VAL A 434 -13.15 8.38 10.96
N GLU A 435 -14.10 9.30 11.11
CA GLU A 435 -13.92 10.53 11.90
C GLU A 435 -13.67 10.21 13.38
N SER A 436 -14.40 9.26 13.94
CA SER A 436 -14.24 8.83 15.33
C SER A 436 -12.86 8.21 15.54
N ILE A 437 -12.40 7.35 14.61
CA ILE A 437 -11.08 6.72 14.63
C ILE A 437 -9.98 7.80 14.54
N SER A 438 -10.09 8.71 13.56
CA SER A 438 -9.12 9.79 13.35
C SER A 438 -9.05 10.74 14.55
N SER A 439 -10.19 11.05 15.17
CA SER A 439 -10.27 11.88 16.37
C SER A 439 -9.67 11.18 17.59
N PHE A 440 -9.94 9.88 17.76
CA PHE A 440 -9.37 9.08 18.83
C PHE A 440 -7.83 8.99 18.74
N VAL A 441 -7.30 8.76 17.55
CA VAL A 441 -5.86 8.71 17.32
C VAL A 441 -5.24 10.09 17.50
N GLY A 442 -5.81 11.12 16.84
CA GLY A 442 -5.29 12.49 16.87
C GLY A 442 -5.38 13.16 18.24
N GLY A 443 -6.31 12.75 19.10
CA GLY A 443 -6.44 13.23 20.49
C GLY A 443 -5.38 12.70 21.45
N GLN A 444 -4.55 11.74 21.04
CA GLN A 444 -3.46 11.21 21.87
C GLN A 444 -2.16 12.03 21.68
N THR A 445 -1.21 11.82 22.58
CA THR A 445 0.13 12.38 22.42
C THR A 445 0.80 11.78 21.19
N GLY A 446 1.09 12.62 20.19
CA GLY A 446 1.78 12.22 18.97
C GLY A 446 3.26 12.61 18.97
N TYR A 447 3.95 12.35 17.85
CA TYR A 447 5.29 12.87 17.63
C TYR A 447 5.30 14.40 17.62
N SER A 448 6.47 15.01 17.73
CA SER A 448 6.61 16.48 17.68
C SER A 448 6.06 17.08 16.40
N GLN A 449 6.20 16.35 15.29
CA GLN A 449 5.73 16.72 13.95
C GLN A 449 5.40 15.47 13.14
N ALA A 450 4.80 15.64 11.95
CA ALA A 450 4.63 14.55 10.99
C ALA A 450 5.99 13.96 10.57
N HIS A 451 5.99 12.75 10.04
CA HIS A 451 7.20 12.15 9.48
C HIS A 451 7.66 12.97 8.25
N LEU A 452 8.87 13.52 8.30
CA LEU A 452 9.38 14.32 7.20
C LEU A 452 10.02 13.43 6.14
N LEU A 453 9.59 13.64 4.89
CA LEU A 453 10.23 13.07 3.72
C LEU A 453 11.47 13.90 3.34
N PRO A 454 12.43 13.34 2.58
CA PRO A 454 13.54 14.12 2.05
C PRO A 454 13.09 15.35 1.27
N GLU A 455 13.79 16.43 1.40
CA GLU A 455 13.53 17.64 0.64
C GLU A 455 13.82 17.38 -0.85
N TYR A 456 12.87 17.72 -1.71
CA TYR A 456 13.03 17.75 -3.16
C TYR A 456 13.00 19.22 -3.60
N SER A 457 14.17 19.78 -3.88
CA SER A 457 14.29 21.01 -4.65
C SER A 457 14.12 20.60 -6.11
N GLY A 458 12.93 20.82 -6.67
CA GLY A 458 12.70 20.64 -8.09
C GLY A 458 13.85 21.31 -8.87
N GLU A 459 14.28 20.68 -9.96
CA GLU A 459 15.00 21.42 -11.00
C GLU A 459 14.03 22.53 -11.44
N GLU A 460 14.10 23.67 -10.76
CA GLU A 460 13.70 24.90 -11.41
C GLU A 460 14.48 24.91 -12.70
N ASN A 461 13.75 24.79 -13.82
CA ASN A 461 14.31 24.95 -15.14
C ASN A 461 15.49 25.88 -15.05
N ASN A 462 16.63 25.48 -15.64
CA ASN A 462 17.75 26.35 -15.97
C ASN A 462 17.28 27.51 -16.91
N SER A 463 16.28 28.28 -16.45
CA SER A 463 16.20 29.67 -16.76
C SER A 463 17.30 30.29 -15.90
N SER A 464 18.43 30.59 -16.48
CA SER A 464 19.45 31.51 -15.96
C SER A 464 18.73 32.58 -15.12
N ILE A 465 18.65 32.34 -13.80
CA ILE A 465 18.36 33.41 -12.86
C ILE A 465 19.62 34.27 -13.03
N GLU A 466 19.46 35.40 -13.71
CA GLU A 466 20.42 36.49 -13.58
C GLU A 466 20.47 36.81 -12.09
N ILE A 467 21.43 36.18 -11.39
CA ILE A 467 21.72 36.50 -9.99
C ILE A 467 22.20 37.94 -10.02
N ASP A 468 21.33 38.86 -9.58
CA ASP A 468 21.73 40.25 -9.43
C ASP A 468 22.92 40.29 -8.42
N PRO A 469 24.12 40.67 -8.83
CA PRO A 469 25.27 40.65 -7.94
C PRO A 469 25.12 41.56 -6.72
N SER A 470 24.08 42.38 -6.68
CA SER A 470 23.76 43.28 -5.57
C SER A 470 22.96 42.65 -4.44
N GLU A 471 22.27 41.51 -4.66
CA GLU A 471 21.51 40.79 -3.63
C GLU A 471 22.27 39.59 -3.06
N ARG A 472 23.38 39.84 -2.34
CA ARG A 472 24.13 38.81 -1.64
C ARG A 472 23.43 38.41 -0.35
N ASP A 473 23.39 37.09 -0.06
CA ASP A 473 22.87 36.58 1.24
C ASP A 473 23.68 37.21 2.39
N SER A 474 23.01 37.52 3.48
CA SER A 474 23.62 38.13 4.68
C SER A 474 24.78 37.30 5.27
N LEU A 475 24.77 35.98 5.04
CA LEU A 475 25.84 35.07 5.50
C LEU A 475 26.87 34.72 4.41
N PHE A 476 26.83 35.41 3.25
CA PHE A 476 27.75 35.13 2.14
C PHE A 476 29.20 35.18 2.56
N ARG A 477 29.61 36.20 3.35
CA ARG A 477 30.99 36.39 3.79
C ARG A 477 31.44 35.28 4.75
N GLU A 478 30.63 34.95 5.76
CA GLU A 478 30.94 33.88 6.69
C GLU A 478 31.03 32.52 5.99
N ALA A 479 30.12 32.29 5.05
CA ALA A 479 30.11 31.07 4.26
C ALA A 479 31.35 30.99 3.32
N ALA A 480 31.80 32.12 2.73
CA ALA A 480 33.01 32.15 1.94
C ALA A 480 34.27 31.83 2.79
N GLU A 481 34.37 32.38 3.99
CA GLU A 481 35.47 32.09 4.93
C GLU A 481 35.50 30.58 5.27
N VAL A 482 34.34 29.95 5.50
CA VAL A 482 34.25 28.51 5.79
C VAL A 482 34.69 27.67 4.59
N ILE A 483 34.29 28.04 3.36
CA ILE A 483 34.62 27.31 2.13
C ILE A 483 36.12 27.47 1.80
N VAL A 484 36.67 28.67 1.90
CA VAL A 484 38.10 28.95 1.62
C VAL A 484 38.98 28.24 2.64
N THR A 485 38.68 28.35 3.94
CA THR A 485 39.43 27.65 4.99
C THR A 485 39.37 26.11 4.85
N ALA A 486 38.24 25.58 4.43
CA ALA A 486 38.09 24.13 4.23
C ALA A 486 38.59 23.62 2.88
N GLN A 487 38.88 24.52 1.92
CA GLN A 487 39.23 24.22 0.52
C GLN A 487 38.23 23.22 -0.12
N GLN A 488 36.94 23.34 0.24
CA GLN A 488 35.90 22.43 -0.23
C GLN A 488 34.61 23.18 -0.48
N GLY A 489 34.22 23.40 -1.74
CA GLY A 489 32.97 24.04 -2.16
C GLY A 489 31.77 23.13 -2.07
N SER A 490 31.23 22.87 -0.85
CA SER A 490 30.16 21.93 -0.61
C SER A 490 29.01 22.56 0.19
N ALA A 491 27.77 22.46 -0.33
CA ALA A 491 26.58 22.91 0.37
C ALA A 491 26.41 22.17 1.72
N SER A 492 26.73 20.89 1.78
CA SER A 492 26.68 20.10 3.01
C SER A 492 27.67 20.56 4.08
N LEU A 493 28.79 21.15 3.68
CA LEU A 493 29.72 21.77 4.62
C LEU A 493 29.12 23.02 5.25
N LEU A 494 28.49 23.90 4.46
CA LEU A 494 27.81 25.10 4.94
C LEU A 494 26.64 24.77 5.86
N GLN A 495 25.85 23.75 5.53
CA GLN A 495 24.77 23.28 6.37
C GLN A 495 25.27 22.89 7.78
N ARG A 496 26.36 22.11 7.86
CA ARG A 496 26.91 21.67 9.15
C ARG A 496 27.53 22.79 9.95
N LYS A 497 28.25 23.69 9.28
CA LYS A 497 29.04 24.74 9.97
C LYS A 497 28.17 25.94 10.37
N LEU A 498 27.26 26.35 9.49
CA LEU A 498 26.43 27.55 9.69
C LEU A 498 24.98 27.22 10.05
N LYS A 499 24.62 25.91 10.20
CA LYS A 499 23.27 25.42 10.51
C LYS A 499 22.21 25.96 9.53
N LEU A 500 22.53 26.00 8.23
CA LEU A 500 21.68 26.47 7.17
C LEU A 500 20.82 25.33 6.60
N GLY A 501 19.62 25.66 6.11
CA GLY A 501 18.84 24.77 5.26
C GLY A 501 19.54 24.54 3.91
N TYR A 502 19.28 23.40 3.27
CA TYR A 502 19.94 22.98 2.02
C TYR A 502 19.83 24.03 0.91
N ASN A 503 18.62 24.56 0.69
CA ASN A 503 18.34 25.56 -0.35
C ASN A 503 19.10 26.88 -0.14
N ARG A 504 19.23 27.31 1.12
CA ARG A 504 20.00 28.53 1.43
C ARG A 504 21.50 28.29 1.24
N ALA A 505 22.00 27.15 1.68
CA ALA A 505 23.39 26.77 1.47
C ALA A 505 23.73 26.61 -0.02
N GLY A 506 22.81 26.03 -0.83
CA GLY A 506 22.94 25.93 -2.29
C GLY A 506 23.04 27.31 -2.95
N ARG A 507 22.06 28.21 -2.66
CA ARG A 507 22.06 29.58 -3.19
C ARG A 507 23.34 30.34 -2.84
N ILE A 508 23.87 30.22 -1.64
CA ILE A 508 25.12 30.87 -1.24
C ILE A 508 26.30 30.32 -2.06
N ILE A 509 26.34 29.00 -2.33
CA ILE A 509 27.40 28.44 -3.20
C ILE A 509 27.27 28.92 -4.65
N ASP A 510 26.06 29.05 -5.17
CA ASP A 510 25.84 29.57 -6.52
C ASP A 510 26.22 31.07 -6.62
N GLN A 511 25.96 31.85 -5.57
CA GLN A 511 26.46 33.22 -5.45
C GLN A 511 27.98 33.27 -5.35
N MET A 512 28.64 32.29 -4.73
CA MET A 512 30.11 32.17 -4.69
C MET A 512 30.70 31.79 -6.04
N GLU A 513 30.01 30.95 -6.83
CA GLU A 513 30.39 30.67 -8.21
C GLU A 513 30.33 31.93 -9.06
N ALA A 514 29.21 32.66 -9.00
CA ALA A 514 29.08 33.97 -9.70
C ALA A 514 30.11 35.01 -9.25
N ALA A 515 30.57 34.93 -7.99
CA ALA A 515 31.62 35.80 -7.44
C ALA A 515 33.04 35.28 -7.71
N GLY A 516 33.21 34.12 -8.36
CA GLY A 516 34.52 33.53 -8.66
C GLY A 516 35.25 32.94 -7.45
N VAL A 517 34.55 32.64 -6.35
CA VAL A 517 35.12 32.02 -5.16
C VAL A 517 35.23 30.50 -5.32
N VAL A 518 34.27 29.89 -5.98
CA VAL A 518 34.27 28.45 -6.31
C VAL A 518 34.07 28.24 -7.81
N GLY A 519 34.55 27.13 -8.31
CA GLY A 519 34.40 26.69 -9.71
C GLY A 519 32.99 26.20 -10.03
N PRO A 520 32.72 25.90 -11.32
CA PRO A 520 31.42 25.45 -11.79
C PRO A 520 30.99 24.12 -11.18
N PHE A 521 29.68 23.86 -11.21
CA PHE A 521 29.10 22.62 -10.71
C PHE A 521 29.51 21.39 -11.54
N GLU A 522 30.19 20.43 -10.92
CA GLU A 522 30.65 19.17 -11.54
C GLU A 522 29.89 17.94 -10.99
N GLY A 523 28.58 17.99 -10.92
CA GLY A 523 27.74 16.87 -10.42
C GLY A 523 27.85 16.66 -8.91
N SER A 524 28.00 15.42 -8.45
CA SER A 524 27.99 15.06 -7.01
C SER A 524 29.29 15.41 -6.25
N LYS A 525 30.31 15.93 -6.92
CA LYS A 525 31.57 16.31 -6.28
C LYS A 525 31.50 17.73 -5.71
N ALA A 526 32.25 17.96 -4.61
CA ALA A 526 32.44 19.32 -4.09
C ALA A 526 33.12 20.21 -5.15
N ARG A 527 32.61 21.44 -5.33
CA ARG A 527 33.20 22.41 -6.29
C ARG A 527 34.62 22.79 -5.88
N GLN A 528 35.49 23.00 -6.84
CA GLN A 528 36.84 23.44 -6.58
C GLN A 528 36.83 24.88 -6.03
N VAL A 529 37.61 25.16 -5.00
CA VAL A 529 37.81 26.51 -4.49
C VAL A 529 38.88 27.22 -5.34
N LEU A 530 38.55 28.40 -5.86
CA LEU A 530 39.42 29.15 -6.79
C LEU A 530 40.26 30.21 -6.07
N ILE A 531 39.99 30.51 -4.83
CA ILE A 531 40.70 31.51 -4.01
C ILE A 531 41.51 30.77 -2.95
N SER A 532 42.78 31.10 -2.81
CA SER A 532 43.65 30.68 -1.69
C SER A 532 43.61 31.71 -0.57
N ASP A 533 43.81 31.28 0.67
CA ASP A 533 43.94 32.16 1.85
C ASP A 533 45.01 33.23 1.64
#